data_334e0bed847fe77cc44e1e7ba860476f
#
_entry.id   334e0bed847fe77cc44e1e7ba860476f
#
_cell.length_a   1.000
_cell.length_b   1.000
_cell.length_c   1.000
_cell.angle_alpha   90.00
_cell.angle_beta   90.00
_cell.angle_gamma   90.00
#
_symmetry.space_group_name_H-M   'P 1'
#
loop_
_entity.id
_entity.type
_entity.pdbx_description
1 polymer ?
#
loop_
_entity_poly.entity_id
_entity_poly.type
_entity_poly.pdbx_seq_one_letter_code
_entity_poly.pdbx_strand_id
1 'polypeptide(L)'
;MYKRQVCTISVIHSQIDKPEEVIKMLCDNLDMDEAAVRKKVEKVSSIETIKTNVDKDTGDIIRKAGLNGVKVDEDYKRYYPYDTLASKVLGFTGSDNQGIVGLEAKYDVYLAGNNGRILTLTDAWGTEIKNAKEGRLEPQRGQDLYISIDMNIQSYAQQLAYTTLAKKNAKRVSIIVMNPNNGELYAMVNVPEYNLNEPYVLNYEVEDDGSSGNKMDLLNNMWRNFCINDTYEPGSVFKMVTATAALETKVVSLSDSYTCSGSTLVGDRRIRCHKTTGHGTQDFTHTVYNSCNPAFVEWGRRVGTDNMYLYMGCLLYTSPSPRD
;
A
#
# COMPACT_ATOMS: atom_id res chain seq x y z
N MET A 1 -13.13 -2.65 0.09
CA MET A 1 -12.61 -3.99 -0.28
C MET A 1 -13.43 -5.07 0.41
N TYR A 2 -13.56 -6.25 -0.19
CA TYR A 2 -14.29 -7.38 0.37
C TYR A 2 -13.74 -8.70 -0.16
N LYS A 3 -14.05 -9.80 0.53
CA LYS A 3 -13.69 -11.14 0.06
C LYS A 3 -14.74 -11.60 -0.98
N ARG A 4 -14.29 -11.97 -2.17
CA ARG A 4 -15.10 -12.60 -3.21
C ARG A 4 -14.87 -14.11 -3.17
N GLN A 5 -15.93 -14.89 -3.25
CA GLN A 5 -15.84 -16.34 -3.34
C GLN A 5 -15.26 -16.73 -4.69
N VAL A 6 -14.25 -17.58 -4.67
CA VAL A 6 -13.57 -18.17 -5.82
C VAL A 6 -13.42 -19.67 -5.58
N CYS A 7 -12.95 -20.41 -6.58
CA CYS A 7 -12.69 -21.82 -6.47
C CYS A 7 -11.24 -22.15 -6.82
N THR A 8 -10.69 -23.15 -6.16
CA THR A 8 -9.44 -23.79 -6.55
C THR A 8 -9.77 -25.15 -7.14
N ILE A 9 -9.33 -25.38 -8.38
CA ILE A 9 -9.53 -26.62 -9.12
C ILE A 9 -8.28 -27.47 -8.98
N SER A 10 -8.46 -28.69 -8.52
CA SER A 10 -7.38 -29.67 -8.35
C SER A 10 -7.80 -31.02 -8.90
N VAL A 11 -6.82 -31.86 -9.21
CA VAL A 11 -7.06 -33.24 -9.65
C VAL A 11 -6.32 -34.23 -8.79
N ILE A 12 -6.92 -35.38 -8.59
CA ILE A 12 -6.35 -36.54 -7.87
C ILE A 12 -6.14 -37.64 -8.91
N HIS A 13 -4.90 -37.84 -9.34
CA HIS A 13 -4.55 -38.72 -10.45
C HIS A 13 -5.11 -40.16 -10.27
N SER A 14 -5.01 -40.72 -9.07
CA SER A 14 -5.48 -42.07 -8.78
C SER A 14 -7.00 -42.27 -8.87
N GLN A 15 -7.78 -41.21 -8.95
CA GLN A 15 -9.24 -41.22 -9.01
C GLN A 15 -9.78 -40.90 -10.40
N ILE A 16 -8.92 -40.54 -11.37
CA ILE A 16 -9.33 -40.19 -12.74
C ILE A 16 -9.56 -41.45 -13.56
N ASP A 17 -10.83 -41.71 -13.92
CA ASP A 17 -11.20 -42.84 -14.78
C ASP A 17 -11.08 -42.50 -16.25
N LYS A 18 -11.31 -41.22 -16.62
CA LYS A 18 -11.42 -40.76 -18.00
C LYS A 18 -10.62 -39.49 -18.24
N PRO A 19 -9.28 -39.61 -18.39
CA PRO A 19 -8.40 -38.46 -18.47
C PRO A 19 -8.71 -37.50 -19.61
N GLU A 20 -9.08 -38.01 -20.78
CA GLU A 20 -9.42 -37.18 -21.96
C GLU A 20 -10.68 -36.32 -21.73
N GLU A 21 -11.72 -36.86 -21.08
CA GLU A 21 -12.91 -36.10 -20.72
C GLU A 21 -12.61 -35.01 -19.72
N VAL A 22 -11.75 -35.29 -18.73
CA VAL A 22 -11.28 -34.32 -17.71
C VAL A 22 -10.47 -33.21 -18.35
N ILE A 23 -9.49 -33.54 -19.22
CA ILE A 23 -8.66 -32.56 -19.91
C ILE A 23 -9.55 -31.64 -20.76
N LYS A 24 -10.43 -32.19 -21.59
CA LYS A 24 -11.32 -31.40 -22.43
C LYS A 24 -12.20 -30.46 -21.60
N MET A 25 -12.86 -30.98 -20.57
CA MET A 25 -13.73 -30.18 -19.70
C MET A 25 -12.97 -29.04 -19.00
N LEU A 26 -11.74 -29.27 -18.52
CA LEU A 26 -10.92 -28.25 -17.90
C LEU A 26 -10.45 -27.20 -18.89
N CYS A 27 -10.05 -27.59 -20.11
CA CYS A 27 -9.67 -26.64 -21.16
C CYS A 27 -10.84 -25.75 -21.58
N ASP A 28 -12.02 -26.36 -21.82
CA ASP A 28 -13.22 -25.64 -22.26
C ASP A 28 -13.71 -24.58 -21.23
N ASN A 29 -13.44 -24.77 -19.93
CA ASN A 29 -13.95 -23.91 -18.87
C ASN A 29 -12.88 -22.99 -18.22
N LEU A 30 -11.60 -23.32 -18.35
CA LEU A 30 -10.54 -22.60 -17.62
C LEU A 30 -9.66 -21.70 -18.50
N ASP A 31 -9.89 -21.68 -19.82
CA ASP A 31 -9.05 -20.96 -20.78
C ASP A 31 -7.56 -21.27 -20.59
N MET A 32 -7.22 -22.56 -20.60
CA MET A 32 -5.87 -23.07 -20.43
C MET A 32 -5.46 -23.89 -21.65
N ASP A 33 -4.15 -23.84 -21.96
CA ASP A 33 -3.57 -24.66 -23.01
C ASP A 33 -3.67 -26.15 -22.66
N GLU A 34 -4.08 -26.97 -23.65
CA GLU A 34 -4.28 -28.41 -23.48
C GLU A 34 -3.02 -29.12 -23.01
N ALA A 35 -1.85 -28.76 -23.55
CA ALA A 35 -0.58 -29.38 -23.16
C ALA A 35 -0.26 -29.13 -21.69
N ALA A 36 -0.57 -27.91 -21.19
CA ALA A 36 -0.36 -27.56 -19.78
C ALA A 36 -1.32 -28.32 -18.86
N VAL A 37 -2.59 -28.44 -19.24
CA VAL A 37 -3.60 -29.18 -18.48
C VAL A 37 -3.27 -30.67 -18.48
N ARG A 38 -2.96 -31.26 -19.64
CA ARG A 38 -2.57 -32.66 -19.79
C ARG A 38 -1.39 -33.04 -18.91
N LYS A 39 -0.33 -32.22 -18.93
CA LYS A 39 0.85 -32.44 -18.06
C LYS A 39 0.50 -32.51 -16.58
N LYS A 40 -0.48 -31.74 -16.12
CA LYS A 40 -0.93 -31.74 -14.72
C LYS A 40 -1.84 -32.91 -14.40
N VAL A 41 -2.77 -33.24 -15.31
CA VAL A 41 -3.72 -34.35 -15.15
C VAL A 41 -3.02 -35.72 -15.17
N GLU A 42 -2.03 -35.88 -16.04
CA GLU A 42 -1.25 -37.13 -16.17
C GLU A 42 -0.14 -37.28 -15.12
N LYS A 43 0.14 -36.23 -14.36
CA LYS A 43 1.16 -36.27 -13.30
C LYS A 43 0.72 -37.17 -12.15
N VAL A 44 1.50 -38.21 -11.89
CA VAL A 44 1.28 -39.13 -10.76
C VAL A 44 1.55 -38.40 -9.45
N SER A 45 0.51 -37.86 -8.84
CA SER A 45 0.56 -37.15 -7.54
C SER A 45 -0.72 -37.42 -6.75
N SER A 46 -0.65 -37.24 -5.42
CA SER A 46 -1.81 -37.40 -4.54
C SER A 46 -2.88 -36.31 -4.84
N ILE A 47 -2.44 -35.07 -5.13
CA ILE A 47 -3.27 -33.97 -5.56
C ILE A 47 -2.41 -33.01 -6.39
N GLU A 48 -2.95 -32.49 -7.48
CA GLU A 48 -2.28 -31.49 -8.33
C GLU A 48 -3.23 -30.33 -8.60
N THR A 49 -2.80 -29.13 -8.25
CA THR A 49 -3.60 -27.90 -8.48
C THR A 49 -3.55 -27.52 -9.95
N ILE A 50 -4.69 -27.47 -10.61
CA ILE A 50 -4.84 -27.05 -12.00
C ILE A 50 -4.84 -25.52 -12.09
N LYS A 51 -5.80 -24.87 -11.41
CA LYS A 51 -5.96 -23.42 -11.42
C LYS A 51 -6.56 -22.94 -10.09
N THR A 52 -6.02 -21.84 -9.57
CA THR A 52 -6.55 -21.11 -8.41
C THR A 52 -7.32 -19.88 -8.86
N ASN A 53 -8.10 -19.28 -7.95
CA ASN A 53 -8.87 -18.06 -8.20
C ASN A 53 -9.84 -18.15 -9.38
N VAL A 54 -10.43 -19.32 -9.60
CA VAL A 54 -11.48 -19.55 -10.60
C VAL A 54 -12.78 -18.94 -10.08
N ASP A 55 -13.54 -18.25 -10.95
CA ASP A 55 -14.82 -17.69 -10.57
C ASP A 55 -15.78 -18.79 -10.09
N LYS A 56 -16.65 -18.46 -9.12
CA LYS A 56 -17.61 -19.39 -8.53
C LYS A 56 -18.47 -20.08 -9.58
N ASP A 57 -18.99 -19.32 -10.55
CA ASP A 57 -19.89 -19.87 -11.58
C ASP A 57 -19.18 -20.94 -12.43
N THR A 58 -17.93 -20.70 -12.82
CA THR A 58 -17.08 -21.67 -13.51
C THR A 58 -16.79 -22.88 -12.62
N GLY A 59 -16.47 -22.66 -11.35
CA GLY A 59 -16.27 -23.72 -10.36
C GLY A 59 -17.51 -24.59 -10.21
N ASP A 60 -18.70 -24.01 -10.18
CA ASP A 60 -19.98 -24.73 -10.09
C ASP A 60 -20.28 -25.56 -11.36
N ILE A 61 -19.92 -25.05 -12.54
CA ILE A 61 -20.03 -25.82 -13.79
C ILE A 61 -19.14 -27.05 -13.74
N ILE A 62 -17.87 -26.88 -13.34
CA ILE A 62 -16.91 -27.99 -13.23
C ILE A 62 -17.37 -29.02 -12.17
N ARG A 63 -17.88 -28.54 -11.02
CA ARG A 63 -18.44 -29.42 -9.98
C ARG A 63 -19.64 -30.22 -10.46
N LYS A 64 -20.54 -29.59 -11.21
CA LYS A 64 -21.74 -30.26 -11.79
C LYS A 64 -21.39 -31.29 -12.86
N ALA A 65 -20.27 -31.17 -13.55
CA ALA A 65 -19.80 -32.17 -14.51
C ALA A 65 -19.53 -33.55 -13.84
N GLY A 66 -19.25 -33.56 -12.53
CA GLY A 66 -19.18 -34.77 -11.71
C GLY A 66 -18.13 -35.78 -12.16
N LEU A 67 -17.02 -35.34 -12.77
CA LEU A 67 -15.95 -36.20 -13.25
C LEU A 67 -15.08 -36.66 -12.08
N ASN A 68 -14.88 -37.99 -11.99
CA ASN A 68 -14.06 -38.61 -10.95
C ASN A 68 -12.63 -38.05 -10.99
N GLY A 69 -12.06 -37.78 -9.81
CA GLY A 69 -10.72 -37.25 -9.66
C GLY A 69 -10.60 -35.72 -9.85
N VAL A 70 -11.69 -35.03 -10.17
CA VAL A 70 -11.70 -33.54 -10.20
C VAL A 70 -12.27 -33.02 -8.90
N LYS A 71 -11.51 -32.18 -8.21
CA LYS A 71 -11.87 -31.53 -6.94
C LYS A 71 -12.03 -30.03 -7.13
N VAL A 72 -13.12 -29.49 -6.60
CA VAL A 72 -13.43 -28.06 -6.61
C VAL A 72 -13.57 -27.59 -5.18
N ASP A 73 -12.52 -26.96 -4.67
CA ASP A 73 -12.49 -26.39 -3.33
C ASP A 73 -12.93 -24.93 -3.37
N GLU A 74 -13.78 -24.54 -2.42
CA GLU A 74 -14.18 -23.15 -2.26
C GLU A 74 -13.08 -22.37 -1.56
N ASP A 75 -12.78 -21.19 -2.08
CA ASP A 75 -11.78 -20.28 -1.55
C ASP A 75 -12.29 -18.85 -1.62
N TYR A 76 -11.57 -17.91 -1.06
CA TYR A 76 -11.91 -16.49 -1.07
C TYR A 76 -10.71 -15.68 -1.51
N LYS A 77 -10.94 -14.76 -2.45
CA LYS A 77 -9.94 -13.79 -2.89
C LYS A 77 -10.35 -12.40 -2.44
N ARG A 78 -9.37 -11.59 -2.04
CA ARG A 78 -9.59 -10.18 -1.78
C ARG A 78 -9.88 -9.45 -3.10
N TYR A 79 -10.93 -8.63 -3.12
CA TYR A 79 -11.32 -7.81 -4.26
C TYR A 79 -11.34 -6.34 -3.88
N TYR A 80 -10.77 -5.51 -4.73
CA TYR A 80 -10.61 -4.07 -4.55
C TYR A 80 -11.43 -3.33 -5.63
N PRO A 81 -12.68 -2.91 -5.33
CA PRO A 81 -13.61 -2.40 -6.35
C PRO A 81 -13.18 -1.07 -6.99
N TYR A 82 -12.21 -0.39 -6.40
CA TYR A 82 -11.69 0.88 -6.91
C TYR A 82 -10.25 0.76 -7.41
N ASP A 83 -9.81 -0.40 -7.76
CA ASP A 83 -8.55 -0.79 -8.39
C ASP A 83 -7.31 -0.06 -7.81
N THR A 84 -7.13 1.22 -8.14
CA THR A 84 -5.93 2.00 -7.77
C THR A 84 -6.13 2.93 -6.58
N LEU A 85 -7.36 3.05 -6.04
CA LEU A 85 -7.65 4.03 -4.98
C LEU A 85 -6.92 3.68 -3.69
N ALA A 86 -6.06 4.59 -3.22
CA ALA A 86 -5.24 4.45 -2.02
C ALA A 86 -4.42 3.15 -1.99
N SER A 87 -3.92 2.69 -3.15
CA SER A 87 -3.29 1.37 -3.29
C SER A 87 -2.11 1.19 -2.35
N LYS A 88 -1.28 2.22 -2.17
CA LYS A 88 -0.09 2.16 -1.30
C LYS A 88 -0.41 2.28 0.20
N VAL A 89 -1.64 2.64 0.55
CA VAL A 89 -2.13 2.63 1.93
C VAL A 89 -2.77 1.28 2.25
N LEU A 90 -3.73 0.85 1.41
CA LEU A 90 -4.47 -0.38 1.62
C LEU A 90 -3.55 -1.60 1.53
N GLY A 91 -2.71 -1.64 0.49
CA GLY A 91 -1.93 -2.83 0.20
C GLY A 91 -2.79 -3.96 -0.36
N PHE A 92 -2.22 -5.14 -0.48
CA PHE A 92 -2.88 -6.30 -1.09
C PHE A 92 -2.51 -7.60 -0.38
N THR A 93 -3.27 -8.65 -0.68
CA THR A 93 -3.02 -10.01 -0.20
C THR A 93 -2.39 -10.88 -1.27
N GLY A 94 -1.57 -11.84 -0.87
CA GLY A 94 -1.02 -12.88 -1.74
C GLY A 94 -2.04 -13.93 -2.16
N SER A 95 -1.56 -14.97 -2.86
CA SER A 95 -2.36 -16.09 -3.35
C SER A 95 -3.01 -16.93 -2.24
N ASP A 96 -2.41 -16.93 -1.08
CA ASP A 96 -2.85 -17.63 0.15
C ASP A 96 -3.68 -16.72 1.08
N ASN A 97 -4.11 -15.57 0.58
CA ASN A 97 -4.85 -14.54 1.30
C ASN A 97 -4.09 -13.87 2.46
N GLN A 98 -2.79 -14.10 2.61
CA GLN A 98 -1.95 -13.39 3.57
C GLN A 98 -1.67 -11.96 3.09
N GLY A 99 -1.74 -10.99 3.98
CA GLY A 99 -1.40 -9.60 3.68
C GLY A 99 0.10 -9.43 3.35
N ILE A 100 0.42 -8.80 2.22
CA ILE A 100 1.81 -8.63 1.74
C ILE A 100 2.36 -7.25 2.09
N VAL A 101 1.59 -6.18 1.86
CA VAL A 101 1.98 -4.80 2.14
C VAL A 101 0.80 -4.00 2.67
N GLY A 102 1.06 -2.79 3.18
CA GLY A 102 0.05 -1.83 3.61
C GLY A 102 -0.77 -2.27 4.82
N LEU A 103 -2.02 -1.82 4.89
CA LEU A 103 -2.95 -2.17 5.96
C LEU A 103 -3.33 -3.66 5.94
N GLU A 104 -3.39 -4.29 4.77
CA GLU A 104 -3.62 -5.73 4.64
C GLU A 104 -2.55 -6.52 5.40
N ALA A 105 -1.26 -6.17 5.27
CA ALA A 105 -0.18 -6.82 6.00
C ALA A 105 -0.19 -6.46 7.50
N LYS A 106 -0.39 -5.17 7.82
CA LYS A 106 -0.33 -4.68 9.20
C LYS A 106 -1.42 -5.29 10.09
N TYR A 107 -2.61 -5.51 9.52
CA TYR A 107 -3.78 -6.01 10.23
C TYR A 107 -4.19 -7.42 9.79
N ASP A 108 -3.29 -8.18 9.16
CA ASP A 108 -3.55 -9.51 8.63
C ASP A 108 -4.15 -10.45 9.70
N VAL A 109 -3.61 -10.44 10.91
CA VAL A 109 -4.09 -11.26 12.06
C VAL A 109 -5.58 -11.05 12.34
N TYR A 110 -6.10 -9.83 12.12
CA TYR A 110 -7.51 -9.51 12.34
C TYR A 110 -8.36 -9.77 11.09
N LEU A 111 -7.78 -9.53 9.90
CA LEU A 111 -8.50 -9.57 8.62
C LEU A 111 -8.59 -10.98 8.03
N ALA A 112 -7.59 -11.84 8.28
CA ALA A 112 -7.51 -13.16 7.67
C ALA A 112 -8.64 -14.10 8.15
N GLY A 113 -8.93 -14.10 9.46
CA GLY A 113 -9.80 -15.09 10.09
C GLY A 113 -9.13 -16.46 10.21
N ASN A 114 -9.90 -17.50 10.47
CA ASN A 114 -9.40 -18.87 10.59
C ASN A 114 -10.02 -19.75 9.49
N ASN A 115 -9.18 -20.48 8.79
CA ASN A 115 -9.63 -21.43 7.78
C ASN A 115 -10.37 -22.61 8.43
N GLY A 116 -11.48 -23.02 7.81
CA GLY A 116 -12.14 -24.27 8.17
C GLY A 116 -11.29 -25.48 7.81
N ARG A 117 -11.59 -26.62 8.41
CA ARG A 117 -10.96 -27.89 8.10
C ARG A 117 -12.01 -28.97 7.95
N ILE A 118 -11.87 -29.81 6.93
CA ILE A 118 -12.66 -31.00 6.73
C ILE A 118 -11.72 -32.18 6.99
N LEU A 119 -12.06 -33.00 7.95
CA LEU A 119 -11.36 -34.25 8.27
C LEU A 119 -12.17 -35.38 7.69
N THR A 120 -11.68 -35.97 6.60
CA THR A 120 -12.25 -37.16 5.98
C THR A 120 -11.42 -38.38 6.34
N LEU A 121 -12.07 -39.53 6.54
CA LEU A 121 -11.37 -40.81 6.68
C LEU A 121 -11.07 -41.34 5.28
N THR A 122 -9.81 -41.64 5.02
CA THR A 122 -9.35 -42.26 3.78
C THR A 122 -8.88 -43.68 4.02
N ASP A 123 -8.99 -44.50 2.99
CA ASP A 123 -8.39 -45.82 3.00
C ASP A 123 -6.84 -45.74 2.86
N ALA A 124 -6.18 -46.90 2.83
CA ALA A 124 -4.71 -46.97 2.69
C ALA A 124 -4.20 -46.41 1.33
N TRP A 125 -5.08 -46.20 0.38
CA TRP A 125 -4.80 -45.66 -0.97
C TRP A 125 -5.11 -44.19 -1.07
N GLY A 126 -5.58 -43.52 0.03
CA GLY A 126 -5.93 -42.10 0.05
C GLY A 126 -7.32 -41.81 -0.53
N THR A 127 -8.16 -42.82 -0.79
CA THR A 127 -9.53 -42.63 -1.30
C THR A 127 -10.49 -42.43 -0.12
N GLU A 128 -11.38 -41.42 -0.23
CA GLU A 128 -12.39 -41.15 0.79
C GLU A 128 -13.33 -42.33 0.98
N ILE A 129 -13.51 -42.77 2.23
CA ILE A 129 -14.42 -43.85 2.57
C ILE A 129 -15.85 -43.31 2.52
N LYS A 130 -16.62 -43.80 1.52
CA LYS A 130 -18.03 -43.44 1.37
C LYS A 130 -18.81 -43.72 2.66
N ASN A 131 -19.56 -42.72 3.14
CA ASN A 131 -20.34 -42.75 4.39
C ASN A 131 -19.53 -42.74 5.72
N ALA A 132 -18.23 -42.43 5.71
CA ALA A 132 -17.52 -42.11 6.92
C ALA A 132 -18.03 -40.77 7.52
N LYS A 133 -18.05 -40.67 8.86
CA LYS A 133 -18.38 -39.37 9.50
C LYS A 133 -17.28 -38.37 9.22
N GLU A 134 -17.63 -37.32 8.49
CA GLU A 134 -16.76 -36.16 8.29
C GLU A 134 -16.72 -35.34 9.56
N GLY A 135 -15.53 -35.04 10.05
CA GLY A 135 -15.31 -34.01 11.05
C GLY A 135 -15.19 -32.64 10.33
N ARG A 136 -16.14 -31.73 10.55
CA ARG A 136 -16.12 -30.40 9.93
C ARG A 136 -15.87 -29.33 10.98
N LEU A 137 -14.82 -28.56 10.80
CA LEU A 137 -14.56 -27.32 11.53
C LEU A 137 -14.89 -26.15 10.60
N GLU A 138 -15.94 -25.42 10.96
CA GLU A 138 -16.38 -24.30 10.13
C GLU A 138 -15.35 -23.14 10.12
N PRO A 139 -15.15 -22.46 8.98
CA PRO A 139 -14.26 -21.32 8.90
C PRO A 139 -14.79 -20.14 9.74
N GLN A 140 -13.90 -19.43 10.42
CA GLN A 140 -14.22 -18.22 11.13
C GLN A 140 -13.86 -17.00 10.27
N ARG A 141 -14.85 -16.14 10.03
CA ARG A 141 -14.64 -14.89 9.29
C ARG A 141 -13.70 -13.96 10.07
N GLY A 142 -12.78 -13.29 9.36
CA GLY A 142 -11.97 -12.20 9.90
C GLY A 142 -12.82 -10.97 10.25
N GLN A 143 -12.22 -10.05 10.98
CA GLN A 143 -12.84 -8.80 11.41
C GLN A 143 -12.86 -7.78 10.27
N ASP A 144 -13.74 -6.79 10.39
CA ASP A 144 -13.78 -5.63 9.49
C ASP A 144 -12.90 -4.52 10.07
N LEU A 145 -12.11 -3.86 9.22
CA LEU A 145 -11.26 -2.73 9.58
C LEU A 145 -11.88 -1.43 9.06
N TYR A 146 -12.20 -0.52 9.96
CA TYR A 146 -12.64 0.84 9.63
C TYR A 146 -11.45 1.80 9.75
N ILE A 147 -11.28 2.63 8.73
CA ILE A 147 -10.18 3.61 8.66
C ILE A 147 -10.74 5.02 8.48
N SER A 148 -9.93 6.03 8.81
CA SER A 148 -10.31 7.44 8.71
C SER A 148 -10.26 8.01 7.28
N ILE A 149 -9.68 7.28 6.32
CA ILE A 149 -9.62 7.73 4.92
C ILE A 149 -11.03 7.90 4.37
N ASP A 150 -11.37 9.13 3.99
CA ASP A 150 -12.62 9.44 3.29
C ASP A 150 -12.47 9.19 1.79
N MET A 151 -13.36 8.37 1.24
CA MET A 151 -13.28 7.97 -0.18
C MET A 151 -13.38 9.15 -1.14
N ASN A 152 -14.20 10.14 -0.84
CA ASN A 152 -14.41 11.29 -1.73
C ASN A 152 -13.18 12.22 -1.70
N ILE A 153 -12.65 12.49 -0.50
CA ILE A 153 -11.44 13.31 -0.32
C ILE A 153 -10.25 12.61 -0.96
N GLN A 154 -10.09 11.30 -0.73
CA GLN A 154 -9.01 10.50 -1.33
C GLN A 154 -9.08 10.52 -2.86
N SER A 155 -10.27 10.27 -3.44
CA SER A 155 -10.46 10.24 -4.90
C SER A 155 -10.16 11.60 -5.53
N TYR A 156 -10.67 12.68 -4.93
CA TYR A 156 -10.41 14.03 -5.42
C TYR A 156 -8.93 14.41 -5.33
N ALA A 157 -8.30 14.14 -4.19
CA ALA A 157 -6.87 14.37 -4.01
C ALA A 157 -6.02 13.56 -4.98
N GLN A 158 -6.39 12.30 -5.25
CA GLN A 158 -5.71 11.44 -6.22
C GLN A 158 -5.82 11.99 -7.65
N GLN A 159 -6.99 12.47 -8.05
CA GLN A 159 -7.20 13.12 -9.35
C GLN A 159 -6.33 14.40 -9.49
N LEU A 160 -6.29 15.23 -8.46
CA LEU A 160 -5.42 16.42 -8.43
C LEU A 160 -3.94 16.05 -8.52
N ALA A 161 -3.53 14.98 -7.82
CA ALA A 161 -2.16 14.51 -7.85
C ALA A 161 -1.75 14.05 -9.26
N TYR A 162 -2.58 13.27 -9.96
CA TYR A 162 -2.33 12.88 -11.36
C TYR A 162 -2.29 14.10 -12.31
N THR A 163 -3.21 15.04 -12.12
CA THR A 163 -3.20 16.31 -12.90
C THR A 163 -1.90 17.08 -12.69
N THR A 164 -1.43 17.13 -11.44
CA THR A 164 -0.17 17.82 -11.10
C THR A 164 1.03 17.07 -11.65
N LEU A 165 1.05 15.73 -11.54
CA LEU A 165 2.08 14.86 -12.08
C LEU A 165 2.31 15.15 -13.57
N ALA A 166 1.20 15.16 -14.35
CA ALA A 166 1.24 15.43 -15.79
C ALA A 166 1.67 16.89 -16.11
N LYS A 167 1.03 17.89 -15.47
CA LYS A 167 1.31 19.30 -15.73
C LYS A 167 2.74 19.71 -15.38
N LYS A 168 3.33 19.12 -14.37
CA LYS A 168 4.68 19.46 -13.89
C LYS A 168 5.77 18.51 -14.39
N ASN A 169 5.40 17.50 -15.15
CA ASN A 169 6.30 16.41 -15.55
C ASN A 169 7.09 15.86 -14.33
N ALA A 170 6.36 15.67 -13.22
CA ALA A 170 6.96 15.22 -11.98
C ALA A 170 7.10 13.69 -11.98
N LYS A 171 8.12 13.17 -11.30
CA LYS A 171 8.28 11.71 -11.13
C LYS A 171 7.24 11.11 -10.20
N ARG A 172 6.81 11.87 -9.19
CA ARG A 172 5.81 11.46 -8.20
C ARG A 172 5.16 12.69 -7.55
N VAL A 173 3.94 12.51 -7.04
CA VAL A 173 3.23 13.50 -6.21
C VAL A 173 2.62 12.79 -5.02
N SER A 174 2.79 13.35 -3.83
CA SER A 174 2.19 12.85 -2.61
C SER A 174 1.33 13.94 -1.98
N ILE A 175 0.13 13.56 -1.49
CA ILE A 175 -0.79 14.48 -0.80
C ILE A 175 -1.28 13.79 0.47
N ILE A 176 -1.17 14.50 1.60
CA ILE A 176 -1.75 14.07 2.88
C ILE A 176 -2.78 15.12 3.29
N VAL A 177 -3.99 14.68 3.62
CA VAL A 177 -5.04 15.52 4.19
C VAL A 177 -5.35 15.01 5.59
N MET A 178 -5.12 15.86 6.58
CA MET A 178 -5.22 15.50 8.00
C MET A 178 -6.13 16.48 8.75
N ASN A 179 -6.92 15.96 9.67
CA ASN A 179 -7.65 16.75 10.64
C ASN A 179 -6.67 17.22 11.75
N PRO A 180 -6.40 18.52 11.89
CA PRO A 180 -5.42 19.01 12.86
C PRO A 180 -5.87 18.86 14.33
N ASN A 181 -7.17 18.62 14.57
CA ASN A 181 -7.69 18.53 15.95
C ASN A 181 -7.47 17.15 16.59
N ASN A 182 -7.45 16.08 15.77
CA ASN A 182 -7.38 14.71 16.27
C ASN A 182 -6.37 13.82 15.55
N GLY A 183 -5.71 14.34 14.50
CA GLY A 183 -4.69 13.60 13.72
C GLY A 183 -5.24 12.58 12.73
N GLU A 184 -6.56 12.48 12.54
CA GLU A 184 -7.15 11.58 11.54
C GLU A 184 -6.72 11.96 10.13
N LEU A 185 -6.30 10.97 9.36
CA LEU A 185 -5.96 11.15 7.95
C LEU A 185 -7.18 10.89 7.08
N TYR A 186 -7.66 11.93 6.40
CA TYR A 186 -8.77 11.84 5.45
C TYR A 186 -8.33 11.44 4.05
N ALA A 187 -7.07 11.71 3.69
CA ALA A 187 -6.46 11.21 2.47
C ALA A 187 -4.96 11.02 2.64
N MET A 188 -4.42 10.00 1.96
CA MET A 188 -2.99 9.76 1.80
C MET A 188 -2.75 9.24 0.38
N VAL A 189 -2.31 10.13 -0.50
CA VAL A 189 -2.15 9.87 -1.93
C VAL A 189 -0.68 9.74 -2.29
N ASN A 190 -0.36 8.80 -3.16
CA ASN A 190 0.99 8.50 -3.63
C ASN A 190 0.98 8.15 -5.12
N VAL A 191 0.88 9.12 -6.02
CA VAL A 191 0.87 8.83 -7.45
C VAL A 191 2.30 8.76 -8.03
N PRO A 192 2.52 7.83 -8.99
CA PRO A 192 1.59 6.88 -9.58
C PRO A 192 1.19 5.74 -8.64
N GLU A 193 -0.11 5.44 -8.61
CA GLU A 193 -0.67 4.30 -7.88
C GLU A 193 -0.64 3.03 -8.75
N TYR A 194 -0.79 1.84 -8.15
CA TYR A 194 -0.85 0.56 -8.87
C TYR A 194 -2.20 -0.12 -8.69
N ASN A 195 -2.53 -1.07 -9.59
CA ASN A 195 -3.78 -1.83 -9.49
C ASN A 195 -3.68 -2.89 -8.38
N LEU A 196 -4.53 -2.77 -7.35
CA LEU A 196 -4.59 -3.68 -6.21
C LEU A 196 -5.05 -5.10 -6.61
N ASN A 197 -5.82 -5.24 -7.68
CA ASN A 197 -6.26 -6.55 -8.18
C ASN A 197 -5.17 -7.26 -9.01
N GLU A 198 -4.18 -6.50 -9.51
CA GLU A 198 -3.05 -6.97 -10.32
C GLU A 198 -1.70 -6.44 -9.79
N PRO A 199 -1.37 -6.65 -8.52
CA PRO A 199 -0.28 -5.95 -7.86
C PRO A 199 1.12 -6.33 -8.38
N TYR A 200 1.25 -7.42 -9.11
CA TYR A 200 2.52 -7.90 -9.69
C TYR A 200 2.75 -7.44 -11.14
N VAL A 201 1.82 -6.61 -11.68
CA VAL A 201 1.97 -5.94 -12.97
C VAL A 201 2.54 -4.55 -12.73
N LEU A 202 3.68 -4.24 -13.34
CA LEU A 202 4.28 -2.91 -13.24
C LEU A 202 3.37 -1.89 -13.94
N ASN A 203 3.18 -0.74 -13.31
CA ASN A 203 2.39 0.38 -13.83
C ASN A 203 3.21 1.38 -14.66
N TYR A 204 4.43 0.99 -15.05
CA TYR A 204 5.34 1.76 -15.90
C TYR A 204 6.16 0.81 -16.77
N GLU A 205 6.59 1.32 -17.91
CA GLU A 205 7.48 0.61 -18.81
C GLU A 205 8.91 0.61 -18.24
N VAL A 206 9.57 -0.53 -18.28
CA VAL A 206 10.97 -0.69 -17.90
C VAL A 206 11.77 -0.74 -19.19
N GLU A 207 12.64 0.22 -19.40
CA GLU A 207 13.62 0.14 -20.49
C GLU A 207 14.61 -1.00 -20.17
N ASP A 208 14.70 -1.95 -21.09
CA ASP A 208 15.62 -3.09 -20.96
C ASP A 208 17.02 -2.66 -21.39
N ASP A 209 17.66 -1.83 -20.56
CA ASP A 209 19.03 -1.35 -20.76
C ASP A 209 20.08 -2.27 -20.12
N GLY A 210 19.69 -3.47 -19.69
CA GLY A 210 20.55 -4.44 -18.98
C GLY A 210 20.92 -4.04 -17.55
N SER A 211 20.48 -2.87 -17.08
CA SER A 211 20.68 -2.37 -15.71
C SER A 211 19.44 -2.53 -14.82
N SER A 212 18.34 -3.02 -15.38
CA SER A 212 17.11 -3.25 -14.65
C SER A 212 17.37 -4.27 -13.54
N GLY A 213 17.26 -3.78 -12.30
CA GLY A 213 17.35 -4.60 -11.09
C GLY A 213 16.36 -5.76 -11.12
N ASN A 214 16.46 -6.66 -10.15
CA ASN A 214 15.53 -7.78 -10.00
C ASN A 214 14.09 -7.24 -10.09
N LYS A 215 13.20 -7.92 -10.84
CA LYS A 215 11.78 -7.59 -10.96
C LYS A 215 11.12 -7.33 -9.60
N MET A 216 11.55 -8.04 -8.56
CA MET A 216 11.03 -7.85 -7.20
C MET A 216 11.42 -6.47 -6.63
N ASP A 217 12.57 -5.92 -6.94
CA ASP A 217 13.00 -4.58 -6.50
C ASP A 217 12.13 -3.49 -7.15
N LEU A 218 11.80 -3.67 -8.43
CA LEU A 218 10.90 -2.78 -9.16
C LEU A 218 9.50 -2.80 -8.56
N LEU A 219 8.98 -3.98 -8.23
CA LEU A 219 7.69 -4.15 -7.57
C LEU A 219 7.68 -3.54 -6.17
N ASN A 220 8.71 -3.77 -5.37
CA ASN A 220 8.85 -3.17 -4.04
C ASN A 220 8.88 -1.63 -4.11
N ASN A 221 9.56 -1.06 -5.10
CA ASN A 221 9.54 0.38 -5.34
C ASN A 221 8.16 0.89 -5.76
N MET A 222 7.44 0.15 -6.61
CA MET A 222 6.08 0.49 -7.01
C MET A 222 5.10 0.47 -5.83
N TRP A 223 5.21 -0.52 -4.94
CA TRP A 223 4.34 -0.65 -3.75
C TRP A 223 4.66 0.33 -2.63
N ARG A 224 5.86 0.93 -2.67
CA ARG A 224 6.37 1.80 -1.61
C ARG A 224 5.46 3.01 -1.37
N ASN A 225 5.05 3.20 -0.12
CA ASN A 225 4.31 4.38 0.32
C ASN A 225 5.30 5.51 0.66
N PHE A 226 5.43 6.49 -0.22
CA PHE A 226 6.39 7.59 -0.07
C PHE A 226 6.06 8.51 1.11
N CYS A 227 4.77 8.64 1.48
CA CYS A 227 4.35 9.49 2.59
C CYS A 227 4.92 9.06 3.94
N ILE A 228 5.23 7.76 4.11
CA ILE A 228 5.68 7.19 5.39
C ILE A 228 7.07 6.55 5.33
N ASN A 229 7.60 6.30 4.12
CA ASN A 229 8.88 5.62 3.97
C ASN A 229 10.02 6.50 3.47
N ASP A 230 9.71 7.70 2.93
CA ASP A 230 10.71 8.58 2.36
C ASP A 230 10.94 9.80 3.25
N THR A 231 12.20 10.16 3.40
CA THR A 231 12.61 11.42 4.01
C THR A 231 12.94 12.44 2.92
N TYR A 232 12.71 13.72 3.20
CA TYR A 232 13.04 14.80 2.29
C TYR A 232 13.43 16.06 3.07
N GLU A 233 14.14 16.96 2.41
CA GLU A 233 14.47 18.28 2.98
C GLU A 233 13.25 19.21 2.80
N PRO A 234 12.56 19.60 3.89
CA PRO A 234 11.31 20.38 3.81
C PRO A 234 11.52 21.80 3.30
N GLY A 235 12.74 22.33 3.35
CA GLY A 235 13.06 23.67 2.89
C GLY A 235 12.26 24.73 3.66
N SER A 236 11.72 25.73 2.92
CA SER A 236 11.00 26.87 3.51
C SER A 236 9.70 26.50 4.23
N VAL A 237 9.16 25.30 4.00
CA VAL A 237 7.99 24.82 4.77
C VAL A 237 8.34 24.68 6.26
N PHE A 238 9.56 24.29 6.57
CA PHE A 238 10.03 24.16 7.96
C PHE A 238 10.07 25.52 8.72
N LYS A 239 10.06 26.63 8.02
CA LYS A 239 10.03 27.96 8.65
C LYS A 239 8.77 28.19 9.51
N MET A 240 7.68 27.48 9.22
CA MET A 240 6.47 27.53 10.06
C MET A 240 6.75 27.01 11.46
N VAL A 241 7.54 25.95 11.60
CA VAL A 241 7.96 25.42 12.88
C VAL A 241 8.81 26.45 13.63
N THR A 242 9.79 27.04 12.95
CA THR A 242 10.66 28.10 13.54
C THR A 242 9.84 29.31 13.96
N ALA A 243 8.89 29.76 13.14
CA ALA A 243 8.03 30.90 13.44
C ALA A 243 7.15 30.65 14.67
N THR A 244 6.52 29.48 14.75
CA THR A 244 5.70 29.08 15.90
C THR A 244 6.54 29.03 17.17
N ALA A 245 7.70 28.36 17.13
CA ALA A 245 8.60 28.29 18.27
C ALA A 245 9.06 29.67 18.74
N ALA A 246 9.38 30.58 17.82
CA ALA A 246 9.83 31.93 18.16
C ALA A 246 8.74 32.77 18.84
N LEU A 247 7.51 32.67 18.40
CA LEU A 247 6.36 33.38 18.98
C LEU A 247 5.93 32.79 20.31
N GLU A 248 5.82 31.47 20.42
CA GLU A 248 5.37 30.79 21.63
C GLU A 248 6.37 30.91 22.78
N THR A 249 7.66 30.86 22.46
CA THR A 249 8.74 31.11 23.46
C THR A 249 8.92 32.60 23.78
N LYS A 250 8.19 33.49 23.08
CA LYS A 250 8.24 34.95 23.25
C LYS A 250 9.64 35.56 23.04
N VAL A 251 10.53 34.86 22.31
CA VAL A 251 11.86 35.39 21.95
C VAL A 251 11.79 36.36 20.79
N VAL A 252 10.63 36.37 20.10
CA VAL A 252 10.28 37.29 19.02
C VAL A 252 8.82 37.71 19.17
N SER A 253 8.52 38.96 18.86
CA SER A 253 7.16 39.51 18.75
C SER A 253 6.84 39.87 17.32
N LEU A 254 5.57 40.11 16.99
CA LEU A 254 5.14 40.54 15.64
C LEU A 254 5.73 41.92 15.24
N SER A 255 6.11 42.76 16.24
CA SER A 255 6.73 44.07 16.03
C SER A 255 8.24 44.00 15.85
N ASP A 256 8.87 42.85 16.12
CA ASP A 256 10.30 42.73 15.92
C ASP A 256 10.65 42.84 14.44
N SER A 257 11.77 43.50 14.15
CA SER A 257 12.21 43.75 12.79
C SER A 257 13.58 43.14 12.51
N TYR A 258 13.80 42.82 11.24
CA TYR A 258 15.07 42.32 10.73
C TYR A 258 15.42 43.02 9.41
N THR A 259 16.70 43.45 9.30
CA THR A 259 17.20 44.05 8.05
C THR A 259 17.93 43.02 7.21
N CYS A 260 17.30 42.60 6.11
CA CYS A 260 17.87 41.62 5.19
C CYS A 260 18.72 42.33 4.10
N SER A 261 20.02 42.07 4.11
CA SER A 261 20.99 42.51 3.09
C SER A 261 21.24 41.49 1.99
N GLY A 262 20.41 40.46 1.85
CA GLY A 262 20.53 39.42 0.82
C GLY A 262 21.29 38.15 1.26
N SER A 263 22.01 38.20 2.36
CA SER A 263 22.67 37.00 2.93
C SER A 263 22.99 37.21 4.41
N THR A 264 23.27 36.09 5.12
CA THR A 264 23.82 36.10 6.49
C THR A 264 24.87 35.02 6.65
N LEU A 265 25.74 35.14 7.63
CA LEU A 265 26.78 34.16 7.92
C LEU A 265 26.34 33.23 9.06
N VAL A 266 26.49 31.92 8.89
CA VAL A 266 26.24 30.90 9.91
C VAL A 266 27.47 30.03 10.02
N GLY A 267 28.26 30.24 11.05
CA GLY A 267 29.60 29.64 11.14
C GLY A 267 30.45 30.09 9.95
N ASP A 268 30.94 29.13 9.20
CA ASP A 268 31.75 29.30 7.99
C ASP A 268 30.91 29.38 6.71
N ARG A 269 29.56 29.19 6.77
CA ARG A 269 28.66 29.14 5.61
C ARG A 269 27.87 30.41 5.43
N ARG A 270 27.84 30.87 4.19
CA ARG A 270 26.98 32.01 3.77
C ARG A 270 25.63 31.50 3.32
N ILE A 271 24.58 31.81 4.08
CA ILE A 271 23.17 31.52 3.73
C ILE A 271 22.60 32.69 2.93
N ARG A 272 22.22 32.45 1.67
CA ARG A 272 21.69 33.48 0.78
C ARG A 272 20.16 33.53 0.87
N CYS A 273 19.61 34.74 0.75
CA CYS A 273 18.20 34.95 0.50
C CYS A 273 17.89 34.70 -0.99
N HIS A 274 16.66 34.32 -1.31
CA HIS A 274 16.22 34.25 -2.71
C HIS A 274 16.26 35.60 -3.39
N LYS A 275 16.01 36.71 -2.65
CA LYS A 275 16.26 38.09 -3.10
C LYS A 275 17.68 38.47 -2.70
N THR A 276 18.61 38.31 -3.61
CA THR A 276 20.06 38.50 -3.36
C THR A 276 20.43 39.96 -3.03
N THR A 277 19.62 40.91 -3.47
CA THR A 277 19.77 42.35 -3.13
C THR A 277 19.25 42.68 -1.73
N GLY A 278 18.63 41.74 -1.05
CA GLY A 278 17.99 41.92 0.26
C GLY A 278 16.56 42.48 0.18
N HIS A 279 15.83 42.26 1.27
CA HIS A 279 14.46 42.78 1.43
C HIS A 279 14.43 44.15 2.14
N GLY A 280 15.58 44.62 2.66
CA GLY A 280 15.62 45.76 3.56
C GLY A 280 15.06 45.41 4.94
N THR A 281 14.63 46.44 5.68
CA THR A 281 14.04 46.27 7.02
C THR A 281 12.58 45.85 6.87
N GLN A 282 12.21 44.79 7.55
CA GLN A 282 10.88 44.17 7.55
C GLN A 282 10.54 43.65 8.94
N ASP A 283 9.28 43.74 9.35
CA ASP A 283 8.80 43.16 10.59
C ASP A 283 8.73 41.64 10.50
N PHE A 284 8.42 40.97 11.62
CA PHE A 284 8.32 39.51 11.67
C PHE A 284 7.35 38.95 10.62
N THR A 285 6.16 39.55 10.49
CA THR A 285 5.13 39.12 9.54
C THR A 285 5.63 39.14 8.09
N HIS A 286 6.28 40.24 7.70
CA HIS A 286 6.87 40.38 6.36
C HIS A 286 8.07 39.41 6.16
N THR A 287 8.80 39.04 7.22
CA THR A 287 9.83 38.01 7.08
C THR A 287 9.24 36.63 6.72
N VAL A 288 8.04 36.33 7.21
CA VAL A 288 7.29 35.11 6.89
C VAL A 288 6.76 35.21 5.44
N TYR A 289 6.07 36.30 5.06
CA TYR A 289 5.55 36.49 3.70
C TYR A 289 6.62 36.42 2.64
N ASN A 290 7.77 37.05 2.90
CA ASN A 290 8.89 37.05 1.99
C ASN A 290 9.77 35.80 2.12
N SER A 291 9.42 34.85 2.97
CA SER A 291 10.23 33.64 3.21
C SER A 291 11.73 33.95 3.35
N CYS A 292 12.08 34.97 4.12
CA CYS A 292 13.41 35.54 4.21
C CYS A 292 14.40 34.62 4.94
N ASN A 293 15.31 33.96 4.23
CA ASN A 293 16.26 33.03 4.84
C ASN A 293 17.11 33.65 5.95
N PRO A 294 17.76 34.84 5.76
CA PRO A 294 18.56 35.46 6.81
C PRO A 294 17.78 35.78 8.09
N ALA A 295 16.51 36.25 7.95
CA ALA A 295 15.67 36.52 9.10
C ALA A 295 15.38 35.23 9.88
N PHE A 296 15.02 34.14 9.18
CA PHE A 296 14.74 32.85 9.84
C PHE A 296 15.97 32.20 10.48
N VAL A 297 17.16 32.49 10.00
CA VAL A 297 18.42 32.12 10.71
C VAL A 297 18.50 32.87 12.05
N GLU A 298 18.19 34.16 12.07
CA GLU A 298 18.20 34.96 13.30
C GLU A 298 17.11 34.49 14.28
N TRP A 299 15.88 34.28 13.81
CA TRP A 299 14.79 33.81 14.65
C TRP A 299 15.11 32.43 15.25
N GLY A 300 15.66 31.51 14.47
CA GLY A 300 16.09 30.20 14.96
C GLY A 300 17.20 30.27 15.99
N ARG A 301 18.15 31.20 15.84
CA ARG A 301 19.18 31.45 16.85
C ARG A 301 18.61 31.94 18.19
N ARG A 302 17.60 32.83 18.14
CA ARG A 302 16.93 33.33 19.35
C ARG A 302 16.11 32.23 20.03
N VAL A 303 15.46 31.34 19.28
CA VAL A 303 14.75 30.19 19.84
C VAL A 303 15.70 29.24 20.58
N GLY A 304 16.87 29.02 20.02
CA GLY A 304 17.87 28.08 20.58
C GLY A 304 17.52 26.61 20.29
N THR A 305 18.49 25.75 20.57
CA THR A 305 18.41 24.33 20.20
C THR A 305 17.31 23.61 20.96
N ASP A 306 17.27 23.76 22.29
CA ASP A 306 16.36 23.00 23.16
C ASP A 306 14.89 23.31 22.84
N ASN A 307 14.55 24.60 22.71
CA ASN A 307 13.20 25.02 22.34
C ASN A 307 12.85 24.57 20.92
N MET A 308 13.81 24.60 19.97
CA MET A 308 13.57 24.12 18.62
C MET A 308 13.20 22.64 18.63
N TYR A 309 13.94 21.79 19.36
CA TYR A 309 13.60 20.37 19.49
C TYR A 309 12.25 20.15 20.17
N LEU A 310 11.96 20.92 21.23
CA LEU A 310 10.66 20.84 21.91
C LEU A 310 9.49 21.11 20.93
N TYR A 311 9.57 22.21 20.17
CA TYR A 311 8.51 22.58 19.22
C TYR A 311 8.45 21.68 17.99
N MET A 312 9.57 21.12 17.55
CA MET A 312 9.56 20.05 16.55
C MET A 312 8.74 18.85 17.04
N GLY A 313 8.96 18.41 18.27
CA GLY A 313 8.16 17.34 18.89
C GLY A 313 6.67 17.69 19.01
N CYS A 314 6.35 18.92 19.41
CA CYS A 314 4.96 19.38 19.57
C CYS A 314 4.18 19.48 18.24
N LEU A 315 4.83 19.95 17.18
CA LEU A 315 4.19 20.20 15.89
C LEU A 315 4.29 19.02 14.91
N LEU A 316 5.40 18.31 14.96
CA LEU A 316 5.65 17.13 14.12
C LEU A 316 5.31 15.87 14.91
N TYR A 317 4.13 15.81 15.48
CA TYR A 317 3.64 14.72 16.30
C TYR A 317 4.42 13.41 16.04
N THR A 318 5.39 13.17 16.88
CA THR A 318 6.07 11.88 16.89
C THR A 318 5.17 10.91 17.61
N SER A 319 4.71 9.90 16.92
CA SER A 319 4.15 8.72 17.56
C SER A 319 5.09 8.31 18.71
N PRO A 320 4.59 8.02 19.93
CA PRO A 320 5.45 7.56 21.00
C PRO A 320 6.29 6.40 20.49
N SER A 321 7.60 6.57 20.57
CA SER A 321 8.52 5.51 20.20
C SER A 321 8.26 4.32 21.13
N PRO A 322 8.27 3.08 20.63
CA PRO A 322 8.20 1.90 21.49
C PRO A 322 9.33 1.81 22.52
N ARG A 323 10.25 2.80 22.54
CA ARG A 323 11.38 2.91 23.46
C ARG A 323 11.18 3.96 24.54
N ASP A 324 10.09 4.73 24.52
CA ASP A 324 9.74 5.73 25.56
C ASP A 324 8.65 5.12 26.51
#